data_2ed8e3faf595f659fb84ce2e1017010d
#
_entry.id   2ed8e3faf595f659fb84ce2e1017010d
#
_cell.length_a   1.000
_cell.length_b   1.000
_cell.length_c   1.000
_cell.angle_alpha   90.00
_cell.angle_beta   90.00
_cell.angle_gamma   90.00
#
_symmetry.space_group_name_H-M   'P 1'
#
loop_
_entity.id
_entity.type
_entity.pdbx_description
1 polymer ?
#
loop_
_entity_poly.entity_id
_entity_poly.type
_entity_poly.pdbx_seq_one_letter_code
_entity_poly.pdbx_strand_id
1 'polypeptide(L)'
;MSGNMTFSERHLQEARQILDAIDIAPIDRMVSILAELRDAGGRLFFLGVGGSAGNCGHAVNDFRKIVGIEAYAPTDNVSELTARTNDEGWETVFVEWLKTSRLKPTDAVFIFSVGGGDMKKNVSANLVRALEYAKKVGAKVLGVVGRDGGYTARVGDAVAIVPTVNPETVTPHSEAFQAVIWHLLVSHPRLKIQQTKWESTH
;
A
#
# COMPACT_ATOMS: atom_id res chain seq x y z
N MET A 1 13.76 -41.85 -0.34
CA MET A 1 13.89 -40.98 -1.54
C MET A 1 13.39 -39.61 -1.16
N SER A 2 14.27 -38.67 -0.83
CA SER A 2 13.88 -37.27 -0.61
C SER A 2 13.61 -36.67 -2.00
N GLY A 3 12.35 -36.64 -2.40
CA GLY A 3 11.94 -35.97 -3.62
C GLY A 3 12.34 -34.48 -3.51
N ASN A 4 13.07 -33.98 -4.52
CA ASN A 4 13.37 -32.57 -4.59
C ASN A 4 12.03 -31.80 -4.68
N MET A 5 11.80 -30.87 -3.75
CA MET A 5 10.65 -29.97 -3.73
C MET A 5 10.57 -29.23 -5.06
N THR A 6 9.39 -29.23 -5.70
CA THR A 6 9.17 -28.47 -6.92
C THR A 6 9.20 -26.97 -6.68
N PHE A 7 9.34 -26.17 -7.73
CA PHE A 7 9.26 -24.70 -7.62
C PHE A 7 7.93 -24.24 -7.00
N SER A 8 6.81 -24.82 -7.44
CA SER A 8 5.48 -24.49 -6.93
C SER A 8 5.32 -24.80 -5.44
N GLU A 9 5.79 -25.98 -5.00
CA GLU A 9 5.77 -26.35 -3.58
C GLU A 9 6.60 -25.39 -2.75
N ARG A 10 7.81 -25.03 -3.20
CA ARG A 10 8.67 -24.06 -2.54
C ARG A 10 8.02 -22.68 -2.44
N HIS A 11 7.48 -22.17 -3.53
CA HIS A 11 6.83 -20.86 -3.56
C HIS A 11 5.65 -20.78 -2.58
N LEU A 12 4.81 -21.83 -2.52
CA LEU A 12 3.71 -21.91 -1.55
C LEU A 12 4.20 -22.10 -0.12
N GLN A 13 5.32 -22.79 0.09
CA GLN A 13 5.95 -22.91 1.40
C GLN A 13 6.51 -21.56 1.89
N GLU A 14 7.12 -20.78 1.00
CA GLU A 14 7.55 -19.41 1.30
C GLU A 14 6.37 -18.53 1.74
N ALA A 15 5.22 -18.62 1.06
CA ALA A 15 4.01 -17.90 1.45
C ALA A 15 3.51 -18.29 2.86
N ARG A 16 3.59 -19.58 3.24
CA ARG A 16 3.28 -20.03 4.60
C ARG A 16 4.24 -19.44 5.63
N GLN A 17 5.54 -19.43 5.35
CA GLN A 17 6.55 -18.84 6.23
C GLN A 17 6.31 -17.34 6.44
N ILE A 18 5.87 -16.62 5.40
CA ILE A 18 5.51 -15.21 5.51
C ILE A 18 4.28 -15.04 6.43
N LEU A 19 3.23 -15.86 6.26
CA LEU A 19 2.04 -15.83 7.12
C LEU A 19 2.37 -16.08 8.58
N ASP A 20 3.28 -17.02 8.86
CA ASP A 20 3.70 -17.36 10.23
C ASP A 20 4.56 -16.26 10.88
N ALA A 21 5.24 -15.44 10.07
CA ALA A 21 6.22 -14.46 10.54
C ALA A 21 5.73 -13.00 10.48
N ILE A 22 4.61 -12.72 9.80
CA ILE A 22 4.12 -11.35 9.64
C ILE A 22 3.64 -10.75 10.96
N ASP A 23 4.06 -9.51 11.25
CA ASP A 23 3.60 -8.79 12.45
C ASP A 23 2.18 -8.25 12.22
N ILE A 24 1.25 -8.63 13.09
CA ILE A 24 -0.16 -8.23 13.04
C ILE A 24 -0.39 -6.85 13.66
N ALA A 25 0.42 -6.43 14.61
CA ALA A 25 0.20 -5.19 15.35
C ALA A 25 0.12 -3.92 14.47
N PRO A 26 0.95 -3.74 13.43
CA PRO A 26 0.78 -2.65 12.48
C PRO A 26 -0.54 -2.72 11.71
N ILE A 27 -1.05 -3.92 11.39
CA ILE A 27 -2.30 -4.11 10.65
C ILE A 27 -3.49 -3.67 11.52
N ASP A 28 -3.54 -4.07 12.78
CA ASP A 28 -4.57 -3.63 13.74
C ASP A 28 -4.53 -2.11 13.97
N ARG A 29 -3.32 -1.53 13.97
CA ARG A 29 -3.15 -0.08 14.02
C ARG A 29 -3.68 0.61 12.76
N MET A 30 -3.48 0.03 11.56
CA MET A 30 -4.09 0.53 10.31
C MET A 30 -5.61 0.55 10.41
N VAL A 31 -6.22 -0.52 10.93
CA VAL A 31 -7.68 -0.59 11.13
C VAL A 31 -8.17 0.59 11.97
N SER A 32 -7.48 0.92 13.05
CA SER A 32 -7.85 2.02 13.94
C SER A 32 -7.72 3.37 13.23
N ILE A 33 -6.60 3.63 12.55
CA ILE A 33 -6.37 4.88 11.80
C ILE A 33 -7.39 5.04 10.66
N LEU A 34 -7.69 3.97 9.93
CA LEU A 34 -8.64 4.01 8.81
C LEU A 34 -10.09 4.23 9.29
N ALA A 35 -10.46 3.69 10.44
CA ALA A 35 -11.77 3.97 11.05
C ALA A 35 -11.87 5.44 11.45
N GLU A 36 -10.88 5.99 12.15
CA GLU A 36 -10.81 7.41 12.53
C GLU A 36 -10.83 8.32 11.30
N LEU A 37 -10.08 7.98 10.25
CA LEU A 37 -10.05 8.72 8.98
C LEU A 37 -11.43 8.76 8.31
N ARG A 38 -12.12 7.61 8.23
CA ARG A 38 -13.47 7.53 7.67
C ARG A 38 -14.45 8.40 8.47
N ASP A 39 -14.44 8.29 9.79
CA ASP A 39 -15.36 8.99 10.68
C ASP A 39 -15.10 10.52 10.65
N ALA A 40 -13.86 10.94 10.37
CA ALA A 40 -13.49 12.34 10.15
C ALA A 40 -13.76 12.86 8.72
N GLY A 41 -14.26 12.02 7.81
CA GLY A 41 -14.44 12.38 6.39
C GLY A 41 -13.13 12.65 5.65
N GLY A 42 -12.04 12.04 6.09
CA GLY A 42 -10.72 12.11 5.45
C GLY A 42 -10.65 11.25 4.19
N ARG A 43 -9.66 11.54 3.35
CA ARG A 43 -9.41 10.86 2.07
C ARG A 43 -8.18 9.97 2.17
N LEU A 44 -8.15 8.93 1.32
CA LEU A 44 -7.06 7.96 1.27
C LEU A 44 -6.40 7.99 -0.11
N PHE A 45 -5.08 8.21 -0.16
CA PHE A 45 -4.30 8.25 -1.38
C PHE A 45 -3.36 7.05 -1.44
N PHE A 46 -3.62 6.14 -2.37
CA PHE A 46 -2.78 4.96 -2.60
C PHE A 46 -1.64 5.29 -3.57
N LEU A 47 -0.42 5.05 -3.16
CA LEU A 47 0.78 5.32 -3.96
C LEU A 47 1.60 4.04 -4.13
N GLY A 48 1.91 3.71 -5.37
CA GLY A 48 2.70 2.53 -5.72
C GLY A 48 3.30 2.63 -7.11
N VAL A 49 4.24 1.76 -7.42
CA VAL A 49 4.95 1.71 -8.71
C VAL A 49 4.89 0.28 -9.26
N GLY A 50 4.72 0.12 -10.55
CA GLY A 50 4.67 -1.21 -11.19
C GLY A 50 3.48 -2.05 -10.75
N GLY A 51 3.69 -3.30 -10.35
CA GLY A 51 2.64 -4.18 -9.83
C GLY A 51 1.97 -3.62 -8.58
N SER A 52 2.73 -2.95 -7.72
CA SER A 52 2.18 -2.23 -6.57
C SER A 52 1.23 -1.09 -6.98
N ALA A 53 1.43 -0.42 -8.13
CA ALA A 53 0.46 0.55 -8.66
C ALA A 53 -0.84 -0.12 -9.13
N GLY A 54 -0.73 -1.29 -9.77
CA GLY A 54 -1.90 -2.11 -10.10
C GLY A 54 -2.72 -2.47 -8.87
N ASN A 55 -2.05 -2.86 -7.79
CA ASN A 55 -2.67 -3.12 -6.49
C ASN A 55 -3.34 -1.87 -5.90
N CYS A 56 -2.75 -0.66 -6.06
CA CYS A 56 -3.34 0.60 -5.62
C CYS A 56 -4.71 0.84 -6.28
N GLY A 57 -4.82 0.70 -7.60
CA GLY A 57 -6.10 0.88 -8.31
C GLY A 57 -7.18 -0.09 -7.83
N HIS A 58 -6.83 -1.37 -7.59
CA HIS A 58 -7.77 -2.33 -7.02
C HIS A 58 -8.17 -1.96 -5.59
N ALA A 59 -7.22 -1.64 -4.73
CA ALA A 59 -7.50 -1.24 -3.35
C ALA A 59 -8.40 0.02 -3.29
N VAL A 60 -8.20 1.01 -4.16
CA VAL A 60 -9.07 2.19 -4.28
C VAL A 60 -10.53 1.78 -4.49
N ASN A 61 -10.81 0.86 -5.42
CA ASN A 61 -12.17 0.36 -5.63
C ASN A 61 -12.77 -0.22 -4.35
N ASP A 62 -12.02 -1.07 -3.66
CA ASP A 62 -12.50 -1.78 -2.48
C ASP A 62 -12.73 -0.84 -1.29
N PHE A 63 -11.81 0.08 -1.04
CA PHE A 63 -11.98 1.07 0.03
C PHE A 63 -13.18 2.01 -0.22
N ARG A 64 -13.40 2.42 -1.47
CA ARG A 64 -14.57 3.23 -1.84
C ARG A 64 -15.87 2.44 -1.68
N LYS A 65 -15.91 1.22 -2.21
CA LYS A 65 -17.13 0.42 -2.33
C LYS A 65 -17.51 -0.28 -1.02
N ILE A 66 -16.54 -0.81 -0.28
CA ILE A 66 -16.78 -1.67 0.89
C ILE A 66 -16.67 -0.88 2.19
N VAL A 67 -15.69 0.02 2.28
CA VAL A 67 -15.39 0.77 3.51
C VAL A 67 -16.03 2.16 3.52
N GLY A 68 -16.40 2.71 2.35
CA GLY A 68 -17.00 4.03 2.22
C GLY A 68 -16.02 5.18 2.42
N ILE A 69 -14.71 4.95 2.22
CA ILE A 69 -13.68 5.99 2.26
C ILE A 69 -13.48 6.56 0.85
N GLU A 70 -13.45 7.89 0.73
CA GLU A 70 -13.03 8.56 -0.50
C GLU A 70 -11.55 8.25 -0.76
N ALA A 71 -11.26 7.46 -1.80
CA ALA A 71 -9.92 6.98 -2.10
C ALA A 71 -9.53 7.23 -3.56
N TYR A 72 -8.22 7.42 -3.81
CA TYR A 72 -7.63 7.73 -5.11
C TYR A 72 -6.26 7.05 -5.27
N ALA A 73 -5.92 6.72 -6.54
CA ALA A 73 -4.57 6.37 -6.94
C ALA A 73 -4.15 7.32 -8.09
N PRO A 74 -3.07 8.11 -7.94
CA PRO A 74 -2.59 9.00 -9.01
C PRO A 74 -2.30 8.28 -10.33
N THR A 75 -1.95 7.01 -10.27
CA THR A 75 -1.67 6.17 -11.44
C THR A 75 -2.90 5.85 -12.29
N ASP A 76 -4.11 6.11 -11.79
CA ASP A 76 -5.35 5.95 -12.57
C ASP A 76 -5.55 7.08 -13.60
N ASN A 77 -4.85 8.22 -13.44
CA ASN A 77 -4.82 9.29 -14.42
C ASN A 77 -3.53 9.23 -15.25
N VAL A 78 -3.58 8.46 -16.33
CA VAL A 78 -2.45 8.25 -17.24
C VAL A 78 -1.94 9.58 -17.85
N SER A 79 -2.84 10.51 -18.14
CA SER A 79 -2.47 11.79 -18.75
C SER A 79 -1.62 12.64 -17.81
N GLU A 80 -2.03 12.80 -16.55
CA GLU A 80 -1.26 13.56 -15.57
C GLU A 80 0.06 12.85 -15.22
N LEU A 81 0.02 11.52 -15.04
CA LEU A 81 1.21 10.72 -14.78
C LEU A 81 2.27 10.90 -15.85
N THR A 82 1.90 10.79 -17.13
CA THR A 82 2.83 10.88 -18.25
C THR A 82 3.30 12.32 -18.50
N ALA A 83 2.44 13.31 -18.38
CA ALA A 83 2.81 14.72 -18.52
C ALA A 83 3.83 15.12 -17.44
N ARG A 84 3.56 14.85 -16.16
CA ARG A 84 4.49 15.17 -15.08
C ARG A 84 5.82 14.42 -15.20
N THR A 85 5.79 13.15 -15.64
CA THR A 85 7.02 12.39 -15.88
C THR A 85 7.89 13.06 -16.96
N ASN A 86 7.26 13.52 -18.05
CA ASN A 86 7.95 14.15 -19.17
C ASN A 86 8.47 15.56 -18.85
N ASP A 87 7.66 16.35 -18.16
CA ASP A 87 7.87 17.79 -18.01
C ASP A 87 8.61 18.14 -16.69
N GLU A 88 8.37 17.40 -15.62
CA GLU A 88 8.82 17.72 -14.26
C GLU A 88 9.71 16.63 -13.63
N GLY A 89 9.77 15.45 -14.24
CA GLY A 89 10.53 14.29 -13.76
C GLY A 89 9.71 13.30 -12.92
N TRP A 90 10.12 12.04 -12.96
CA TRP A 90 9.44 10.92 -12.31
C TRP A 90 9.28 11.09 -10.79
N GLU A 91 10.22 11.74 -10.13
CA GLU A 91 10.18 11.96 -8.68
C GLU A 91 9.07 12.91 -8.23
N THR A 92 8.47 13.68 -9.15
CA THR A 92 7.44 14.68 -8.84
C THR A 92 6.03 14.14 -8.91
N VAL A 93 5.80 13.06 -9.63
CA VAL A 93 4.46 12.59 -10.04
C VAL A 93 3.47 12.45 -8.88
N PHE A 94 3.90 11.93 -7.74
CA PHE A 94 3.02 11.75 -6.59
C PHE A 94 2.92 13.00 -5.71
N VAL A 95 4.03 13.68 -5.47
CA VAL A 95 4.01 14.87 -4.60
C VAL A 95 3.21 16.01 -5.22
N GLU A 96 3.31 16.23 -6.53
CA GLU A 96 2.53 17.27 -7.20
C GLU A 96 1.05 16.92 -7.29
N TRP A 97 0.72 15.63 -7.49
CA TRP A 97 -0.65 15.16 -7.36
C TRP A 97 -1.24 15.47 -5.97
N LEU A 98 -0.51 15.16 -4.89
CA LEU A 98 -0.96 15.41 -3.51
C LEU A 98 -1.12 16.91 -3.23
N LYS A 99 -0.24 17.76 -3.75
CA LYS A 99 -0.34 19.23 -3.63
C LYS A 99 -1.59 19.75 -4.35
N THR A 100 -1.81 19.34 -5.59
CA THR A 100 -2.98 19.72 -6.39
C THR A 100 -4.27 19.24 -5.75
N SER A 101 -4.26 18.04 -5.16
CA SER A 101 -5.36 17.48 -4.38
C SER A 101 -5.55 18.15 -3.02
N ARG A 102 -4.69 19.11 -2.65
CA ARG A 102 -4.74 19.82 -1.36
C ARG A 102 -4.81 18.82 -0.20
N LEU A 103 -3.80 17.95 -0.10
CA LEU A 103 -3.68 16.99 1.00
C LEU A 103 -3.82 17.70 2.34
N LYS A 104 -4.61 17.12 3.26
CA LYS A 104 -4.94 17.70 4.58
C LYS A 104 -4.42 16.81 5.71
N PRO A 105 -4.32 17.34 6.95
CA PRO A 105 -3.95 16.53 8.12
C PRO A 105 -4.96 15.41 8.45
N THR A 106 -6.21 15.55 8.00
CA THR A 106 -7.26 14.53 8.15
C THR A 106 -7.18 13.41 7.12
N ASP A 107 -6.34 13.57 6.08
CA ASP A 107 -6.14 12.57 5.03
C ASP A 107 -5.04 11.57 5.41
N ALA A 108 -4.92 10.50 4.63
CA ALA A 108 -3.80 9.58 4.72
C ALA A 108 -3.24 9.22 3.33
N VAL A 109 -1.94 8.91 3.29
CA VAL A 109 -1.31 8.22 2.17
C VAL A 109 -1.07 6.76 2.54
N PHE A 110 -1.36 5.85 1.62
CA PHE A 110 -1.15 4.41 1.78
C PHE A 110 -0.15 3.93 0.73
N ILE A 111 0.99 3.45 1.17
CA ILE A 111 2.09 3.03 0.30
C ILE A 111 2.03 1.53 0.05
N PHE A 112 1.99 1.14 -1.23
CA PHE A 112 2.33 -0.21 -1.66
C PHE A 112 3.68 -0.20 -2.37
N SER A 113 4.66 -0.92 -1.84
CA SER A 113 6.01 -0.94 -2.41
C SER A 113 6.79 -2.16 -1.98
N VAL A 114 7.60 -2.70 -2.88
CA VAL A 114 8.53 -3.79 -2.54
C VAL A 114 9.65 -3.31 -1.63
N GLY A 115 10.16 -2.09 -1.81
CA GLY A 115 11.32 -1.56 -1.05
C GLY A 115 11.03 -0.35 -0.17
N GLY A 116 9.82 0.21 -0.19
CA GLY A 116 9.44 1.36 0.64
C GLY A 116 10.12 2.69 0.31
N GLY A 117 10.91 2.77 -0.74
CA GLY A 117 11.65 3.97 -1.19
C GLY A 117 13.00 4.18 -0.50
N ASP A 118 14.00 4.64 -1.28
CA ASP A 118 15.35 4.96 -0.81
C ASP A 118 15.94 6.12 -1.64
N MET A 119 16.09 7.29 -1.02
CA MET A 119 16.66 8.46 -1.68
C MET A 119 18.16 8.30 -1.99
N LYS A 120 18.91 7.61 -1.14
CA LYS A 120 20.37 7.46 -1.34
C LYS A 120 20.67 6.60 -2.55
N LYS A 121 19.83 5.58 -2.78
CA LYS A 121 19.94 4.67 -3.92
C LYS A 121 19.10 5.10 -5.12
N ASN A 122 18.39 6.24 -5.03
CA ASN A 122 17.44 6.73 -6.04
C ASN A 122 16.40 5.67 -6.43
N VAL A 123 15.88 4.91 -5.46
CA VAL A 123 14.84 3.91 -5.68
C VAL A 123 13.51 4.46 -5.20
N SER A 124 12.52 4.53 -6.11
CA SER A 124 11.18 5.08 -5.83
C SER A 124 11.23 6.46 -5.16
N ALA A 125 12.05 7.37 -5.72
CA ALA A 125 12.19 8.74 -5.21
C ALA A 125 10.84 9.49 -5.17
N ASN A 126 9.93 9.17 -6.09
CA ASN A 126 8.56 9.68 -6.11
C ASN A 126 7.78 9.35 -4.83
N LEU A 127 7.92 8.13 -4.29
CA LEU A 127 7.31 7.77 -3.00
C LEU A 127 7.93 8.58 -1.86
N VAL A 128 9.26 8.70 -1.84
CA VAL A 128 9.95 9.44 -0.78
C VAL A 128 9.52 10.91 -0.76
N ARG A 129 9.49 11.59 -1.93
CA ARG A 129 9.01 12.98 -2.03
C ARG A 129 7.57 13.15 -1.55
N ALA A 130 6.70 12.20 -1.91
CA ALA A 130 5.31 12.22 -1.46
C ALA A 130 5.21 12.05 0.07
N LEU A 131 6.00 11.16 0.65
CA LEU A 131 6.04 10.92 2.10
C LEU A 131 6.59 12.12 2.88
N GLU A 132 7.66 12.78 2.39
CA GLU A 132 8.17 14.02 2.95
C GLU A 132 7.08 15.10 3.00
N TYR A 133 6.33 15.23 1.90
CA TYR A 133 5.22 16.18 1.83
C TYR A 133 4.07 15.80 2.76
N ALA A 134 3.66 14.53 2.80
CA ALA A 134 2.61 14.05 3.69
C ALA A 134 2.95 14.33 5.17
N LYS A 135 4.18 14.06 5.59
CA LYS A 135 4.66 14.37 6.96
C LYS A 135 4.66 15.87 7.23
N LYS A 136 5.09 16.70 6.26
CA LYS A 136 5.04 18.18 6.39
C LYS A 136 3.61 18.69 6.57
N VAL A 137 2.64 18.09 5.89
CA VAL A 137 1.21 18.43 6.01
C VAL A 137 0.60 17.92 7.32
N GLY A 138 1.17 16.88 7.91
CA GLY A 138 0.61 16.18 9.08
C GLY A 138 -0.39 15.09 8.74
N ALA A 139 -0.46 14.67 7.46
CA ALA A 139 -1.28 13.56 7.02
C ALA A 139 -0.70 12.23 7.55
N LYS A 140 -1.58 11.24 7.77
CA LYS A 140 -1.16 9.90 8.20
C LYS A 140 -0.46 9.14 7.08
N VAL A 141 0.50 8.32 7.46
CA VAL A 141 1.26 7.46 6.54
C VAL A 141 1.05 6.00 6.91
N LEU A 142 0.44 5.25 6.03
CA LEU A 142 0.23 3.81 6.12
C LEU A 142 1.03 3.11 5.02
N GLY A 143 1.32 1.81 5.18
CA GLY A 143 1.98 1.09 4.11
C GLY A 143 2.01 -0.42 4.28
N VAL A 144 2.05 -1.13 3.15
CA VAL A 144 2.43 -2.54 3.06
C VAL A 144 3.65 -2.64 2.16
N VAL A 145 4.78 -2.99 2.74
CA VAL A 145 6.09 -2.95 2.09
C VAL A 145 6.86 -4.24 2.33
N GLY A 146 7.80 -4.55 1.48
CA GLY A 146 8.73 -5.66 1.67
C GLY A 146 10.11 -5.21 2.15
N ARG A 147 11.10 -6.11 2.09
CA ARG A 147 12.49 -5.90 2.52
C ARG A 147 12.57 -5.36 3.96
N ASP A 148 13.29 -4.27 4.17
CA ASP A 148 13.42 -3.54 5.44
C ASP A 148 12.39 -2.41 5.61
N GLY A 149 11.46 -2.29 4.65
CA GLY A 149 10.43 -1.26 4.63
C GLY A 149 10.89 0.13 4.17
N GLY A 150 12.18 0.34 3.97
CA GLY A 150 12.77 1.55 3.41
C GLY A 150 12.37 2.85 4.12
N TYR A 151 12.19 3.90 3.35
CA TYR A 151 11.77 5.21 3.90
C TYR A 151 10.35 5.16 4.47
N THR A 152 9.46 4.38 3.87
CA THR A 152 8.07 4.23 4.33
C THR A 152 8.01 3.73 5.78
N ALA A 153 8.77 2.69 6.13
CA ALA A 153 8.79 2.16 7.49
C ALA A 153 9.36 3.17 8.51
N ARG A 154 10.31 4.02 8.09
CA ARG A 154 10.91 5.02 8.99
C ARG A 154 9.98 6.16 9.38
N VAL A 155 9.04 6.54 8.49
CA VAL A 155 8.17 7.71 8.70
C VAL A 155 6.71 7.35 8.90
N GLY A 156 6.34 6.08 8.70
CA GLY A 156 4.97 5.61 8.74
C GLY A 156 4.36 5.58 10.14
N ASP A 157 3.07 5.88 10.22
CA ASP A 157 2.26 5.78 11.44
C ASP A 157 1.83 4.32 11.71
N ALA A 158 1.60 3.53 10.63
CA ALA A 158 1.40 2.08 10.67
C ALA A 158 1.87 1.45 9.37
N VAL A 159 2.86 0.57 9.44
CA VAL A 159 3.47 -0.08 8.26
C VAL A 159 3.66 -1.56 8.52
N ALA A 160 2.98 -2.38 7.74
CA ALA A 160 3.21 -3.83 7.72
C ALA A 160 4.38 -4.15 6.78
N ILE A 161 5.37 -4.86 7.30
CA ILE A 161 6.52 -5.32 6.53
C ILE A 161 6.29 -6.79 6.20
N VAL A 162 6.23 -7.11 4.90
CA VAL A 162 6.18 -8.49 4.41
C VAL A 162 7.55 -9.13 4.61
N PRO A 163 7.67 -10.17 5.44
CA PRO A 163 8.95 -10.80 5.72
C PRO A 163 9.65 -11.32 4.47
N THR A 164 10.95 -11.08 4.35
CA THR A 164 11.78 -11.64 3.28
C THR A 164 12.25 -13.03 3.68
N VAL A 165 11.59 -14.06 3.19
CA VAL A 165 11.95 -15.48 3.43
C VAL A 165 12.91 -16.03 2.37
N ASN A 166 12.87 -15.44 1.17
CA ASN A 166 13.75 -15.75 0.05
C ASN A 166 14.06 -14.47 -0.73
N PRO A 167 15.32 -14.03 -0.84
CA PRO A 167 15.68 -12.80 -1.55
C PRO A 167 15.38 -12.83 -3.07
N GLU A 168 15.24 -14.01 -3.67
CA GLU A 168 14.93 -14.16 -5.09
C GLU A 168 13.43 -13.96 -5.41
N THR A 169 12.55 -14.08 -4.40
CA THR A 169 11.09 -14.00 -4.56
C THR A 169 10.47 -12.85 -3.76
N VAL A 170 11.27 -11.87 -3.36
CA VAL A 170 10.79 -10.69 -2.58
C VAL A 170 9.69 -9.94 -3.32
N THR A 171 9.84 -9.66 -4.60
CA THR A 171 8.85 -8.89 -5.37
C THR A 171 7.50 -9.60 -5.46
N PRO A 172 7.41 -10.85 -5.98
CA PRO A 172 6.12 -11.52 -6.09
C PRO A 172 5.44 -11.71 -4.73
N HIS A 173 6.17 -12.05 -3.67
CA HIS A 173 5.57 -12.18 -2.35
C HIS A 173 5.15 -10.84 -1.77
N SER A 174 5.94 -9.78 -1.87
CA SER A 174 5.54 -8.45 -1.39
C SER A 174 4.25 -7.99 -2.05
N GLU A 175 4.12 -8.12 -3.36
CA GLU A 175 2.94 -7.70 -4.11
C GLU A 175 1.71 -8.59 -3.84
N ALA A 176 1.89 -9.91 -3.69
CA ALA A 176 0.82 -10.82 -3.30
C ALA A 176 0.29 -10.50 -1.89
N PHE A 177 1.18 -10.24 -0.93
CA PHE A 177 0.77 -9.91 0.44
C PHE A 177 0.21 -8.50 0.59
N GLN A 178 0.50 -7.55 -0.30
CA GLN A 178 -0.27 -6.31 -0.39
C GLN A 178 -1.76 -6.64 -0.59
N ALA A 179 -2.07 -7.59 -1.50
CA ALA A 179 -3.44 -8.02 -1.75
C ALA A 179 -4.08 -8.72 -0.53
N VAL A 180 -3.37 -9.61 0.11
CA VAL A 180 -3.84 -10.27 1.33
C VAL A 180 -4.21 -9.24 2.40
N ILE A 181 -3.35 -8.24 2.61
CA ILE A 181 -3.54 -7.26 3.69
C ILE A 181 -4.65 -6.27 3.38
N TRP A 182 -4.75 -5.68 2.16
CA TRP A 182 -5.87 -4.76 1.93
C TRP A 182 -7.22 -5.49 1.95
N HIS A 183 -7.31 -6.73 1.45
CA HIS A 183 -8.55 -7.49 1.54
C HIS A 183 -8.92 -7.82 2.99
N LEU A 184 -7.93 -8.11 3.86
CA LEU A 184 -8.14 -8.22 5.29
C LEU A 184 -8.71 -6.92 5.86
N LEU A 185 -8.10 -5.76 5.54
CA LEU A 185 -8.54 -4.45 6.04
C LEU A 185 -9.97 -4.14 5.61
N VAL A 186 -10.31 -4.25 4.33
CA VAL A 186 -11.67 -3.94 3.84
C VAL A 186 -12.73 -4.94 4.32
N SER A 187 -12.31 -6.15 4.70
CA SER A 187 -13.19 -7.18 5.28
C SER A 187 -13.33 -7.06 6.80
N HIS A 188 -12.50 -6.23 7.45
CA HIS A 188 -12.48 -6.12 8.90
C HIS A 188 -13.80 -5.53 9.44
N PRO A 189 -14.43 -6.09 10.50
CA PRO A 189 -15.76 -5.66 11.00
C PRO A 189 -15.85 -4.18 11.39
N ARG A 190 -14.75 -3.53 11.81
CA ARG A 190 -14.72 -2.09 12.11
C ARG A 190 -14.67 -1.20 10.87
N LEU A 191 -14.28 -1.75 9.72
CA LEU A 191 -14.11 -0.99 8.47
C LEU A 191 -15.23 -1.28 7.47
N LYS A 192 -15.62 -2.53 7.32
CA LYS A 192 -16.64 -2.95 6.35
C LYS A 192 -18.01 -2.37 6.71
N ILE A 193 -18.56 -1.53 5.83
CA ILE A 193 -19.90 -0.95 5.98
C ILE A 193 -20.89 -1.45 4.92
N GLN A 194 -20.38 -2.03 3.83
CA GLN A 194 -21.19 -2.60 2.75
C GLN A 194 -20.93 -4.09 2.62
N GLN A 195 -21.98 -4.86 2.31
CA GLN A 195 -21.81 -6.27 1.97
C GLN A 195 -21.21 -6.42 0.58
N THR A 196 -20.32 -7.38 0.42
CA THR A 196 -19.81 -7.78 -0.88
C THR A 196 -20.82 -8.70 -1.57
N LYS A 197 -20.96 -8.55 -2.90
CA LYS A 197 -22.01 -9.25 -3.66
C LYS A 197 -21.90 -10.78 -3.54
N TRP A 198 -20.67 -11.31 -3.64
CA TRP A 198 -20.46 -12.75 -3.69
C TRP A 198 -20.75 -13.46 -2.36
N GLU A 199 -20.42 -12.84 -1.24
CA GLU A 199 -20.70 -13.37 0.10
C GLU A 199 -22.15 -13.16 0.54
N SER A 200 -22.93 -12.35 -0.21
CA SER A 200 -24.35 -12.08 0.05
C SER A 200 -25.33 -12.85 -0.85
N THR A 201 -24.84 -13.60 -1.84
CA THR A 201 -25.65 -14.45 -2.73
C THR A 201 -25.82 -15.85 -2.15
N HIS A 202 -26.69 -15.99 -1.16
CA HIS A 202 -27.13 -17.29 -0.62
C HIS A 202 -28.62 -17.46 -0.82
#